data_e2599d4d1cf78365797da5f82e2702cb
#
_entry.id   e2599d4d1cf78365797da5f82e2702cb
#
_cell.length_a   1.000
_cell.length_b   1.000
_cell.length_c   1.000
_cell.angle_alpha   90.00
_cell.angle_beta   90.00
_cell.angle_gamma   90.00
#
_symmetry.space_group_name_H-M   'P 1'
#
loop_
_entity.id
_entity.type
_entity.pdbx_description
1 polymer ?
#
loop_
_entity_poly.entity_id
_entity_poly.type
_entity_poly.pdbx_seq_one_letter_code
_entity_poly.pdbx_strand_id
1 'polypeptide(L)'
;MRIVLISTYELGHQPFGLASPVTWLLAEGFEVRTFDLAMEKFEHDAVRSAEFVGFYLPMHTATRIAVPVISAVHQRNPTAHICAYGLYAPMNAKYLQRLGVNSVVGGEFEDEIVSIAKQVARNESPDVNETREAVVSLRKQSFKVPTRRDLPELSKYAFLTMPDGSRRTVGYTEATRGCKHLCRHCPIVPVYNGRFMVVQGDVVIDDIEQQVQAGAEHITFGDPDFFNGVGHATKIVSKLHENWPDLTYDVTIKIEHLVKHAEHLKTLKDTGCLFVTSAVESVDDDILEKLDKGHTRRDFFRAVELCRNVDLGLNPTFVAFIPWITLAGYRDLLQTILELNLVDAVAPVQLAIRLLIPEGSRLLELPDVVTLTTGFDEESLCYPWRHSDARVDELQAAVEAIVEEACKSDLPRTEIFKRIWQETIRAMGERDRIQIDFPSQNSSKLPYLSEDWYCCAEPTKQQMEIFI
;
A
#
# COMPACT_ATOMS: atom_id res chain seq x y z
N MET A 1 -11.83 14.50 27.45
CA MET A 1 -10.43 14.33 26.98
C MET A 1 -10.37 14.69 25.52
N ARG A 2 -9.38 15.47 25.12
CA ARG A 2 -9.14 15.89 23.76
C ARG A 2 -8.12 14.97 23.11
N ILE A 3 -8.49 14.40 21.96
CA ILE A 3 -7.69 13.46 21.19
C ILE A 3 -7.36 14.08 19.84
N VAL A 4 -6.12 13.94 19.41
CA VAL A 4 -5.68 14.29 18.05
C VAL A 4 -5.19 13.02 17.37
N LEU A 5 -5.72 12.72 16.17
CA LEU A 5 -5.24 11.64 15.33
C LEU A 5 -4.56 12.22 14.09
N ILE A 6 -3.40 11.69 13.73
CA ILE A 6 -2.54 12.21 12.66
C ILE A 6 -2.22 11.08 11.67
N SER A 7 -2.48 11.33 10.38
CA SER A 7 -1.93 10.58 9.25
C SER A 7 -0.93 11.44 8.50
N THR A 8 0.11 10.83 7.97
CA THR A 8 1.12 11.54 7.19
C THR A 8 1.06 11.19 5.70
N TYR A 9 0.60 10.00 5.35
CA TYR A 9 0.49 9.54 3.96
C TYR A 9 -0.30 8.23 3.86
N GLU A 10 -1.17 8.08 2.85
CA GLU A 10 -1.90 6.84 2.54
C GLU A 10 -2.15 6.68 1.02
N LEU A 11 -1.08 6.59 0.23
CA LEU A 11 -1.14 6.37 -1.24
C LEU A 11 -2.16 7.27 -1.97
N GLY A 12 -2.23 8.54 -1.59
CA GLY A 12 -3.17 9.47 -2.20
C GLY A 12 -4.64 9.24 -1.84
N HIS A 13 -4.95 8.33 -0.92
CA HIS A 13 -6.33 8.09 -0.46
C HIS A 13 -6.66 8.87 0.81
N GLN A 14 -7.95 9.11 1.02
CA GLN A 14 -8.45 9.65 2.29
C GLN A 14 -8.19 8.63 3.40
N PRO A 15 -7.48 9.00 4.51
CA PRO A 15 -6.97 8.04 5.47
C PRO A 15 -8.04 7.23 6.19
N PHE A 16 -8.15 5.94 5.86
CA PHE A 16 -9.07 5.02 6.52
C PHE A 16 -8.74 4.88 8.01
N GLY A 17 -7.45 4.83 8.34
CA GLY A 17 -6.98 4.72 9.72
C GLY A 17 -7.18 5.99 10.57
N LEU A 18 -7.64 7.11 9.99
CA LEU A 18 -8.22 8.22 10.74
C LEU A 18 -9.74 8.04 10.87
N ALA A 19 -10.43 7.77 9.76
CA ALA A 19 -11.89 7.68 9.69
C ALA A 19 -12.46 6.60 10.63
N SER A 20 -11.85 5.42 10.68
CA SER A 20 -12.33 4.29 11.47
C SER A 20 -12.24 4.56 12.99
N PRO A 21 -11.08 4.86 13.59
CA PRO A 21 -10.99 5.04 15.05
C PRO A 21 -11.75 6.27 15.55
N VAL A 22 -11.96 7.30 14.74
CA VAL A 22 -12.78 8.46 15.10
C VAL A 22 -14.16 8.03 15.52
N THR A 23 -14.82 7.15 14.77
CA THR A 23 -16.18 6.66 15.13
C THR A 23 -16.22 6.00 16.51
N TRP A 24 -15.19 5.20 16.81
CA TRP A 24 -15.11 4.49 18.08
C TRP A 24 -14.86 5.43 19.26
N LEU A 25 -13.98 6.40 19.08
CA LEU A 25 -13.65 7.39 20.12
C LEU A 25 -14.80 8.36 20.38
N LEU A 26 -15.50 8.82 19.34
CA LEU A 26 -16.70 9.65 19.47
C LEU A 26 -17.83 8.91 20.20
N ALA A 27 -18.00 7.60 19.97
CA ALA A 27 -18.99 6.78 20.67
C ALA A 27 -18.74 6.69 22.17
N GLU A 28 -17.50 6.91 22.63
CA GLU A 28 -17.13 6.97 24.06
C GLU A 28 -17.16 8.40 24.63
N GLY A 29 -17.60 9.39 23.86
CA GLY A 29 -17.75 10.77 24.30
C GLY A 29 -16.44 11.58 24.31
N PHE A 30 -15.39 11.13 23.63
CA PHE A 30 -14.17 11.90 23.49
C PHE A 30 -14.31 12.99 22.43
N GLU A 31 -13.60 14.10 22.61
CA GLU A 31 -13.44 15.14 21.60
C GLU A 31 -12.27 14.75 20.69
N VAL A 32 -12.54 14.47 19.42
CA VAL A 32 -11.54 13.98 18.48
C VAL A 32 -11.34 14.99 17.36
N ARG A 33 -10.08 15.27 17.05
CA ARG A 33 -9.66 16.06 15.89
C ARG A 33 -8.69 15.24 15.06
N THR A 34 -8.79 15.34 13.73
CA THR A 34 -7.93 14.63 12.79
C THR A 34 -7.06 15.60 12.01
N PHE A 35 -5.87 15.14 11.61
CA PHE A 35 -5.00 15.83 10.65
C PHE A 35 -4.46 14.83 9.63
N ASP A 36 -4.77 15.09 8.36
CA ASP A 36 -4.11 14.43 7.24
C ASP A 36 -3.03 15.36 6.68
N LEU A 37 -1.80 15.15 7.11
CA LEU A 37 -0.67 16.01 6.74
C LEU A 37 -0.27 15.91 5.27
N ALA A 38 -0.79 14.92 4.53
CA ALA A 38 -0.63 14.88 3.08
C ALA A 38 -1.45 15.98 2.38
N MET A 39 -2.54 16.46 3.00
CA MET A 39 -3.50 17.36 2.40
C MET A 39 -3.65 18.70 3.12
N GLU A 40 -3.23 18.77 4.38
CA GLU A 40 -3.42 19.95 5.23
C GLU A 40 -2.21 20.27 6.10
N LYS A 41 -2.13 21.53 6.52
CA LYS A 41 -1.03 21.97 7.38
C LYS A 41 -1.26 21.54 8.82
N PHE A 42 -0.19 21.18 9.47
CA PHE A 42 -0.19 20.79 10.89
C PHE A 42 -0.48 22.01 11.79
N GLU A 43 -1.57 21.94 12.57
CA GLU A 43 -1.92 22.98 13.54
C GLU A 43 -1.30 22.68 14.91
N HIS A 44 -0.19 23.32 15.20
CA HIS A 44 0.56 23.11 16.44
C HIS A 44 -0.23 23.36 17.73
N ASP A 45 -1.20 24.28 17.73
CA ASP A 45 -1.99 24.63 18.92
C ASP A 45 -2.97 23.53 19.30
N ALA A 46 -3.49 22.75 18.34
CA ALA A 46 -4.33 21.59 18.61
C ALA A 46 -3.60 20.54 19.45
N VAL A 47 -2.31 20.31 19.12
CA VAL A 47 -1.48 19.33 19.83
C VAL A 47 -1.11 19.78 21.23
N ARG A 48 -0.86 21.09 21.46
CA ARG A 48 -0.55 21.62 22.80
C ARG A 48 -1.62 21.31 23.85
N SER A 49 -2.87 21.25 23.41
CA SER A 49 -4.02 21.02 24.31
C SER A 49 -4.50 19.59 24.33
N ALA A 50 -3.93 18.71 23.51
CA ALA A 50 -4.31 17.31 23.44
C ALA A 50 -3.77 16.51 24.63
N GLU A 51 -4.58 15.64 25.19
CA GLU A 51 -4.18 14.70 26.24
C GLU A 51 -3.75 13.37 25.63
N PHE A 52 -4.21 13.07 24.42
CA PHE A 52 -3.85 11.88 23.63
C PHE A 52 -3.56 12.29 22.20
N VAL A 53 -2.45 11.79 21.60
CA VAL A 53 -2.09 11.99 20.20
C VAL A 53 -1.82 10.63 19.56
N GLY A 54 -2.61 10.27 18.54
CA GLY A 54 -2.47 9.02 17.81
C GLY A 54 -1.82 9.25 16.43
N PHE A 55 -0.84 8.44 16.08
CA PHE A 55 -0.19 8.44 14.75
C PHE A 55 -0.56 7.18 13.99
N TYR A 56 -1.19 7.33 12.83
CA TYR A 56 -1.50 6.23 11.93
C TYR A 56 -0.32 5.93 11.01
N LEU A 57 0.20 4.72 11.09
CA LEU A 57 1.39 4.27 10.39
C LEU A 57 1.06 3.04 9.52
N PRO A 58 0.36 3.22 8.37
CA PRO A 58 -0.09 2.11 7.52
C PRO A 58 1.04 1.49 6.72
N MET A 59 2.10 2.24 6.41
CA MET A 59 3.16 1.83 5.51
C MET A 59 4.51 2.46 5.88
N HIS A 60 5.57 2.00 5.22
CA HIS A 60 6.94 2.45 5.45
C HIS A 60 7.10 3.96 5.24
N THR A 61 6.66 4.47 4.09
CA THR A 61 6.75 5.90 3.75
C THR A 61 6.05 6.77 4.79
N ALA A 62 4.81 6.43 5.17
CA ALA A 62 4.08 7.14 6.20
C ALA A 62 4.83 7.13 7.54
N THR A 63 5.45 6.02 7.90
CA THR A 63 6.24 5.90 9.14
C THR A 63 7.46 6.80 9.12
N ARG A 64 8.22 6.83 8.02
CA ARG A 64 9.39 7.71 7.88
C ARG A 64 9.01 9.19 7.97
N ILE A 65 7.93 9.59 7.30
CA ILE A 65 7.41 10.96 7.36
C ILE A 65 6.92 11.31 8.77
N ALA A 66 6.34 10.35 9.50
CA ALA A 66 5.84 10.58 10.85
C ALA A 66 6.94 10.81 11.89
N VAL A 67 8.14 10.26 11.70
CA VAL A 67 9.26 10.35 12.67
C VAL A 67 9.56 11.79 13.13
N PRO A 68 9.83 12.77 12.25
CA PRO A 68 10.07 14.15 12.66
C PRO A 68 8.83 14.79 13.30
N VAL A 69 7.62 14.42 12.88
CA VAL A 69 6.36 14.95 13.44
C VAL A 69 6.16 14.42 14.86
N ILE A 70 6.38 13.12 15.12
CA ILE A 70 6.33 12.53 16.48
C ILE A 70 7.27 13.25 17.42
N SER A 71 8.52 13.45 16.99
CA SER A 71 9.52 14.17 17.79
C SER A 71 9.10 15.61 18.10
N ALA A 72 8.52 16.32 17.10
CA ALA A 72 8.02 17.67 17.29
C ALA A 72 6.81 17.73 18.22
N VAL A 73 5.91 16.77 18.17
CA VAL A 73 4.76 16.62 19.08
C VAL A 73 5.25 16.39 20.51
N HIS A 74 6.15 15.45 20.71
CA HIS A 74 6.71 15.14 22.03
C HIS A 74 7.39 16.35 22.68
N GLN A 75 8.16 17.13 21.89
CA GLN A 75 8.80 18.34 22.39
C GLN A 75 7.83 19.44 22.78
N ARG A 76 6.70 19.58 22.02
CA ARG A 76 5.69 20.64 22.26
C ARG A 76 4.70 20.31 23.36
N ASN A 77 4.40 19.05 23.54
CA ASN A 77 3.49 18.54 24.57
C ASN A 77 4.03 17.24 25.17
N PRO A 78 5.03 17.33 26.06
CA PRO A 78 5.64 16.16 26.69
C PRO A 78 4.71 15.40 27.65
N THR A 79 3.55 15.98 27.98
CA THR A 79 2.55 15.36 28.86
C THR A 79 1.48 14.60 28.09
N ALA A 80 1.35 14.78 26.78
CA ALA A 80 0.42 14.02 25.98
C ALA A 80 0.83 12.55 25.91
N HIS A 81 -0.15 11.67 26.00
CA HIS A 81 0.06 10.26 25.68
C HIS A 81 0.14 10.09 24.18
N ILE A 82 1.29 9.67 23.65
CA ILE A 82 1.52 9.44 22.21
C ILE A 82 1.33 7.94 21.92
N CYS A 83 0.41 7.63 21.00
CA CYS A 83 0.12 6.28 20.54
C CYS A 83 0.43 6.16 19.05
N ALA A 84 1.27 5.20 18.65
CA ALA A 84 1.46 4.84 17.25
C ALA A 84 0.64 3.59 16.93
N TYR A 85 -0.10 3.60 15.81
CA TYR A 85 -0.95 2.48 15.43
C TYR A 85 -0.95 2.23 13.92
N GLY A 86 -1.39 1.04 13.52
CA GLY A 86 -1.40 0.59 12.13
C GLY A 86 -0.35 -0.48 11.84
N LEU A 87 -0.22 -0.83 10.58
CA LEU A 87 0.56 -2.00 10.15
C LEU A 87 2.05 -1.89 10.48
N TYR A 88 2.65 -0.72 10.28
CA TYR A 88 4.09 -0.50 10.48
C TYR A 88 4.47 -0.08 11.91
N ALA A 89 3.51 0.25 12.76
CA ALA A 89 3.79 0.65 14.14
C ALA A 89 4.47 -0.48 14.95
N PRO A 90 3.96 -1.73 14.98
CA PRO A 90 4.58 -2.82 15.75
C PRO A 90 6.00 -3.16 15.31
N MET A 91 6.25 -3.14 13.99
CA MET A 91 7.57 -3.44 13.44
C MET A 91 8.63 -2.43 13.86
N ASN A 92 8.24 -1.18 14.13
CA ASN A 92 9.13 -0.10 14.54
C ASN A 92 8.98 0.28 16.03
N ALA A 93 8.35 -0.55 16.85
CA ALA A 93 7.97 -0.22 18.24
C ALA A 93 9.13 0.29 19.08
N LYS A 94 10.29 -0.41 19.08
CA LYS A 94 11.47 -0.04 19.86
C LYS A 94 12.01 1.34 19.46
N TYR A 95 12.03 1.63 18.17
CA TYR A 95 12.48 2.93 17.67
C TYR A 95 11.49 4.04 18.03
N LEU A 96 10.20 3.84 17.78
CA LEU A 96 9.14 4.81 18.08
C LEU A 96 9.09 5.16 19.58
N GLN A 97 9.29 4.20 20.45
CA GLN A 97 9.35 4.42 21.90
C GLN A 97 10.53 5.30 22.31
N ARG A 98 11.67 5.18 21.64
CA ARG A 98 12.82 6.10 21.89
C ARG A 98 12.51 7.53 21.46
N LEU A 99 11.60 7.74 20.52
CA LEU A 99 11.12 9.05 20.10
C LEU A 99 10.05 9.65 21.04
N GLY A 100 9.65 8.93 22.10
CA GLY A 100 8.64 9.38 23.06
C GLY A 100 7.25 8.81 22.85
N VAL A 101 7.07 7.81 21.97
CA VAL A 101 5.81 7.08 21.83
C VAL A 101 5.58 6.22 23.09
N ASN A 102 4.41 6.39 23.72
CA ASN A 102 4.04 5.69 24.95
C ASN A 102 3.42 4.32 24.69
N SER A 103 2.59 4.21 23.64
CA SER A 103 1.89 2.97 23.27
C SER A 103 2.03 2.68 21.79
N VAL A 104 2.15 1.38 21.43
CA VAL A 104 2.21 0.93 20.06
C VAL A 104 1.16 -0.16 19.84
N VAL A 105 0.31 0.01 18.82
CA VAL A 105 -0.83 -0.88 18.54
C VAL A 105 -0.80 -1.33 17.08
N GLY A 106 -0.99 -2.61 16.83
CA GLY A 106 -1.06 -3.21 15.50
C GLY A 106 -2.26 -4.16 15.34
N GLY A 107 -2.47 -4.61 14.11
CA GLY A 107 -3.63 -5.44 13.77
C GLY A 107 -4.93 -4.65 13.79
N GLU A 108 -5.91 -5.15 14.52
CA GLU A 108 -7.21 -4.50 14.71
C GLU A 108 -7.10 -3.50 15.87
N PHE A 109 -6.84 -2.26 15.54
CA PHE A 109 -6.37 -1.23 16.47
C PHE A 109 -7.47 -0.43 17.17
N GLU A 110 -8.71 -0.44 16.70
CA GLU A 110 -9.76 0.46 17.16
C GLU A 110 -10.13 0.25 18.64
N ASP A 111 -10.40 -1.00 19.04
CA ASP A 111 -10.72 -1.36 20.43
C ASP A 111 -9.57 -1.02 21.39
N GLU A 112 -8.33 -1.27 20.95
CA GLU A 112 -7.14 -1.03 21.78
C GLU A 112 -6.90 0.48 21.96
N ILE A 113 -7.07 1.29 20.90
CA ILE A 113 -6.97 2.76 21.00
C ILE A 113 -8.00 3.29 22.00
N VAL A 114 -9.25 2.81 21.93
CA VAL A 114 -10.31 3.19 22.89
C VAL A 114 -9.93 2.78 24.30
N SER A 115 -9.41 1.57 24.49
CA SER A 115 -8.97 1.08 25.80
C SER A 115 -7.89 1.98 26.41
N ILE A 116 -6.84 2.29 25.63
CA ILE A 116 -5.74 3.17 26.04
C ILE A 116 -6.28 4.58 26.33
N ALA A 117 -7.14 5.13 25.48
CA ALA A 117 -7.73 6.45 25.67
C ALA A 117 -8.53 6.55 26.98
N LYS A 118 -9.29 5.49 27.34
CA LYS A 118 -10.00 5.41 28.63
C LYS A 118 -9.06 5.38 29.83
N GLN A 119 -7.95 4.66 29.76
CA GLN A 119 -6.94 4.62 30.82
C GLN A 119 -6.29 6.00 31.02
N VAL A 120 -5.88 6.65 29.91
CA VAL A 120 -5.33 8.01 29.95
C VAL A 120 -6.33 9.00 30.58
N ALA A 121 -7.62 8.93 30.22
CA ALA A 121 -8.66 9.80 30.77
C ALA A 121 -8.86 9.63 32.29
N ARG A 122 -8.52 8.46 32.82
CA ARG A 122 -8.58 8.16 34.28
C ARG A 122 -7.28 8.47 35.03
N ASN A 123 -6.27 9.02 34.33
CA ASN A 123 -4.90 9.17 34.83
C ASN A 123 -4.29 7.82 35.31
N GLU A 124 -4.75 6.72 34.74
CA GLU A 124 -4.14 5.42 34.92
C GLU A 124 -2.98 5.31 33.93
N SER A 125 -1.82 4.84 34.36
CA SER A 125 -0.78 4.47 33.39
C SER A 125 -1.36 3.34 32.57
N PRO A 126 -1.45 3.45 31.23
CA PRO A 126 -1.85 2.34 30.41
C PRO A 126 -0.99 1.13 30.77
N ASP A 127 -1.64 -0.01 31.04
CA ASP A 127 -0.97 -1.28 31.35
C ASP A 127 -0.28 -1.80 30.08
N VAL A 128 0.67 -1.01 29.62
CA VAL A 128 1.67 -1.46 28.63
C VAL A 128 2.59 -2.34 29.47
N ASN A 129 2.54 -3.65 29.27
CA ASN A 129 3.35 -4.65 29.97
C ASN A 129 4.71 -4.07 30.35
N GLU A 130 5.26 -4.44 31.51
CA GLU A 130 6.57 -3.98 32.01
C GLU A 130 7.69 -4.03 30.96
N THR A 131 7.49 -4.80 29.86
CA THR A 131 8.37 -4.96 28.70
C THR A 131 8.21 -3.88 27.60
N ARG A 132 7.21 -2.99 27.67
CA ARG A 132 6.89 -2.02 26.59
C ARG A 132 6.73 -2.65 25.20
N GLU A 133 6.23 -3.86 25.12
CA GLU A 133 6.00 -4.54 23.84
C GLU A 133 4.78 -3.94 23.11
N ALA A 134 4.83 -3.96 21.76
CA ALA A 134 3.69 -3.57 20.94
C ALA A 134 2.50 -4.52 21.18
N VAL A 135 1.30 -3.95 21.29
CA VAL A 135 0.06 -4.75 21.37
C VAL A 135 -0.41 -5.02 19.95
N VAL A 136 -0.39 -6.30 19.53
CA VAL A 136 -0.96 -6.72 18.24
C VAL A 136 -2.27 -7.46 18.51
N SER A 137 -3.39 -6.80 18.25
CA SER A 137 -4.72 -7.39 18.41
C SER A 137 -5.20 -7.99 17.11
N LEU A 138 -5.54 -9.28 17.13
CA LEU A 138 -6.20 -9.99 16.03
C LEU A 138 -7.54 -10.57 16.51
N ARG A 139 -8.18 -9.86 17.45
CA ARG A 139 -9.50 -10.23 17.96
C ARG A 139 -10.56 -9.85 16.91
N LYS A 140 -11.55 -10.74 16.78
CA LYS A 140 -12.73 -10.41 15.99
C LYS A 140 -13.48 -9.26 16.66
N GLN A 141 -13.70 -8.19 15.91
CA GLN A 141 -14.46 -7.03 16.37
C GLN A 141 -15.69 -6.78 15.50
N SER A 142 -16.66 -6.04 16.01
CA SER A 142 -17.79 -5.52 15.24
C SER A 142 -17.39 -4.13 14.75
N PHE A 143 -17.02 -4.04 13.48
CA PHE A 143 -16.61 -2.77 12.89
C PHE A 143 -17.76 -1.76 12.91
N LYS A 144 -17.42 -0.49 12.93
CA LYS A 144 -18.36 0.63 12.83
C LYS A 144 -18.14 1.35 11.52
N VAL A 145 -19.18 1.98 11.00
CA VAL A 145 -19.05 2.80 9.79
C VAL A 145 -18.07 3.94 10.06
N PRO A 146 -17.01 4.11 9.26
CA PRO A 146 -16.01 5.16 9.47
C PRO A 146 -16.62 6.57 9.43
N THR A 147 -16.13 7.50 10.22
CA THR A 147 -16.53 8.92 10.18
C THR A 147 -15.60 9.72 9.30
N ARG A 148 -16.10 10.24 8.18
CA ARG A 148 -15.29 10.94 7.16
C ARG A 148 -15.53 12.45 7.08
N ARG A 149 -16.54 12.98 7.77
CA ARG A 149 -17.02 14.37 7.65
C ARG A 149 -15.97 15.45 7.96
N ASP A 150 -15.00 15.12 8.85
CA ASP A 150 -13.98 16.06 9.31
C ASP A 150 -12.64 15.85 8.58
N LEU A 151 -12.60 14.97 7.58
CA LEU A 151 -11.45 14.77 6.70
C LEU A 151 -11.51 15.70 5.48
N PRO A 152 -10.37 16.05 4.86
CA PRO A 152 -10.36 16.80 3.61
C PRO A 152 -11.26 16.20 2.53
N GLU A 153 -11.82 17.03 1.66
CA GLU A 153 -12.71 16.58 0.57
C GLU A 153 -12.02 15.58 -0.36
N LEU A 154 -12.76 14.60 -0.86
CA LEU A 154 -12.26 13.55 -1.77
C LEU A 154 -11.58 14.13 -3.02
N SER A 155 -12.04 15.28 -3.51
CA SER A 155 -11.47 15.95 -4.68
C SER A 155 -10.01 16.43 -4.51
N LYS A 156 -9.49 16.44 -3.28
CA LYS A 156 -8.10 16.80 -2.98
C LYS A 156 -7.14 15.61 -3.08
N TYR A 157 -7.67 14.39 -3.11
CA TYR A 157 -6.90 13.15 -3.15
C TYR A 157 -6.66 12.66 -4.58
N ALA A 158 -6.06 11.50 -4.70
CA ALA A 158 -5.83 10.88 -5.99
C ALA A 158 -7.14 10.68 -6.75
N PHE A 159 -7.05 10.80 -8.07
CA PHE A 159 -8.16 10.59 -8.98
C PHE A 159 -7.85 9.47 -9.97
N LEU A 160 -8.88 8.87 -10.54
CA LEU A 160 -8.76 7.90 -11.60
C LEU A 160 -8.77 8.60 -12.96
N THR A 161 -7.73 8.40 -13.76
CA THR A 161 -7.68 8.86 -15.16
C THR A 161 -8.25 7.77 -16.06
N MET A 162 -9.26 8.12 -16.83
CA MET A 162 -9.89 7.24 -17.79
C MET A 162 -9.16 7.25 -19.14
N PRO A 163 -9.34 6.25 -20.02
CA PRO A 163 -8.71 6.19 -21.33
C PRO A 163 -8.99 7.39 -22.24
N ASP A 164 -10.14 8.03 -22.08
CA ASP A 164 -10.56 9.25 -22.80
C ASP A 164 -9.97 10.55 -22.22
N GLY A 165 -9.18 10.44 -21.14
CA GLY A 165 -8.60 11.56 -20.42
C GLY A 165 -9.51 12.20 -19.37
N SER A 166 -10.74 11.74 -19.22
CA SER A 166 -11.61 12.19 -18.12
C SER A 166 -11.09 11.70 -16.76
N ARG A 167 -11.50 12.37 -15.68
CA ARG A 167 -11.09 12.05 -14.31
C ARG A 167 -12.31 11.68 -13.48
N ARG A 168 -12.14 10.73 -12.59
CA ARG A 168 -13.16 10.33 -11.60
C ARG A 168 -12.63 10.56 -10.19
N THR A 169 -13.48 11.08 -9.33
CA THR A 169 -13.19 11.19 -7.90
C THR A 169 -13.18 9.81 -7.27
N VAL A 170 -12.14 9.51 -6.48
CA VAL A 170 -11.91 8.17 -5.91
C VAL A 170 -12.20 8.19 -4.41
N GLY A 171 -13.04 7.25 -3.98
CA GLY A 171 -13.20 6.86 -2.59
C GLY A 171 -12.33 5.64 -2.24
N TYR A 172 -12.19 5.36 -0.95
CA TYR A 172 -11.39 4.23 -0.46
C TYR A 172 -12.11 3.54 0.69
N THR A 173 -12.17 2.21 0.66
CA THR A 173 -12.73 1.41 1.75
C THR A 173 -12.03 0.06 1.90
N GLU A 174 -12.28 -0.66 2.98
CA GLU A 174 -11.74 -1.98 3.26
C GLU A 174 -12.87 -2.97 3.52
N ALA A 175 -12.93 -4.08 2.75
CA ALA A 175 -13.84 -5.18 3.00
C ALA A 175 -13.22 -6.27 3.87
N THR A 176 -11.87 -6.38 3.83
CA THR A 176 -11.07 -7.25 4.70
C THR A 176 -9.74 -6.59 5.06
N ARG A 177 -9.17 -6.98 6.21
CA ARG A 177 -7.84 -6.58 6.67
C ARG A 177 -6.96 -7.81 6.88
N GLY A 178 -5.66 -7.67 6.65
CA GLY A 178 -4.73 -8.78 6.72
C GLY A 178 -4.82 -9.70 5.50
N CYS A 179 -4.05 -10.79 5.51
CA CYS A 179 -3.96 -11.70 4.38
C CYS A 179 -3.68 -13.13 4.86
N LYS A 180 -4.31 -14.13 4.23
CA LYS A 180 -4.10 -15.53 4.58
C LYS A 180 -2.79 -16.13 4.08
N HIS A 181 -2.05 -15.38 3.25
CA HIS A 181 -0.78 -15.81 2.69
C HIS A 181 0.40 -15.37 3.56
N LEU A 182 1.54 -16.06 3.39
CA LEU A 182 2.75 -15.88 4.19
C LEU A 182 3.96 -15.47 3.34
N CYS A 183 3.73 -14.64 2.31
CA CYS A 183 4.81 -14.16 1.44
C CYS A 183 5.91 -13.47 2.24
N ARG A 184 7.19 -13.87 2.03
CA ARG A 184 8.29 -13.47 2.91
C ARG A 184 8.61 -11.98 2.89
N HIS A 185 8.41 -11.30 1.78
CA HIS A 185 8.66 -9.86 1.65
C HIS A 185 7.50 -8.98 2.17
N CYS A 186 6.32 -9.57 2.39
CA CYS A 186 5.11 -8.82 2.68
C CYS A 186 5.08 -8.30 4.13
N PRO A 187 4.89 -6.98 4.34
CA PRO A 187 4.85 -6.38 5.68
C PRO A 187 3.61 -6.76 6.49
N ILE A 188 2.59 -7.34 5.87
CA ILE A 188 1.38 -7.80 6.56
C ILE A 188 1.67 -9.05 7.40
N VAL A 189 2.59 -9.88 6.97
CA VAL A 189 2.87 -11.16 7.60
C VAL A 189 3.37 -11.05 9.05
N PRO A 190 4.30 -10.14 9.40
CA PRO A 190 4.73 -9.95 10.78
C PRO A 190 3.60 -9.61 11.75
N VAL A 191 2.53 -8.98 11.28
CA VAL A 191 1.40 -8.52 12.10
C VAL A 191 0.25 -9.55 12.07
N TYR A 192 -0.18 -9.99 10.89
CA TYR A 192 -1.37 -10.84 10.75
C TYR A 192 -1.05 -12.35 10.70
N ASN A 193 0.16 -12.73 10.37
CA ASN A 193 0.64 -14.12 10.35
C ASN A 193 -0.35 -15.11 9.70
N GLY A 194 -0.78 -14.83 8.48
CA GLY A 194 -1.71 -15.68 7.73
C GLY A 194 -3.18 -15.56 8.16
N ARG A 195 -3.54 -14.56 8.97
CA ARG A 195 -4.91 -14.27 9.34
C ARG A 195 -5.45 -13.09 8.55
N PHE A 196 -6.77 -13.06 8.38
CA PHE A 196 -7.47 -11.88 7.87
C PHE A 196 -8.78 -11.69 8.63
N MET A 197 -9.21 -10.44 8.72
CA MET A 197 -10.46 -10.03 9.37
C MET A 197 -11.44 -9.58 8.31
N VAL A 198 -12.71 -9.87 8.52
CA VAL A 198 -13.80 -9.52 7.61
C VAL A 198 -14.57 -8.34 8.21
N VAL A 199 -14.66 -7.25 7.47
CA VAL A 199 -15.54 -6.12 7.80
C VAL A 199 -16.97 -6.51 7.39
N GLN A 200 -17.95 -6.24 8.25
CA GLN A 200 -19.36 -6.54 7.95
C GLN A 200 -19.81 -5.84 6.67
N GLY A 201 -20.54 -6.55 5.81
CA GLY A 201 -20.90 -6.04 4.49
C GLY A 201 -21.77 -4.79 4.51
N ASP A 202 -22.66 -4.65 5.53
CA ASP A 202 -23.43 -3.44 5.78
C ASP A 202 -22.54 -2.24 6.12
N VAL A 203 -21.52 -2.42 6.97
CA VAL A 203 -20.54 -1.37 7.29
C VAL A 203 -19.79 -0.90 6.06
N VAL A 204 -19.38 -1.83 5.17
CA VAL A 204 -18.70 -1.48 3.92
C VAL A 204 -19.63 -0.69 2.98
N ILE A 205 -20.87 -1.13 2.83
CA ILE A 205 -21.84 -0.44 1.96
C ILE A 205 -22.21 0.94 2.50
N ASP A 206 -22.41 1.08 3.82
CA ASP A 206 -22.71 2.37 4.45
C ASP A 206 -21.51 3.34 4.34
N ASP A 207 -20.26 2.82 4.40
CA ASP A 207 -19.06 3.63 4.15
C ASP A 207 -18.96 4.09 2.69
N ILE A 208 -19.32 3.22 1.74
CA ILE A 208 -19.37 3.59 0.32
C ILE A 208 -20.48 4.63 0.09
N GLU A 209 -21.64 4.48 0.70
CA GLU A 209 -22.77 5.42 0.55
C GLU A 209 -22.36 6.85 0.91
N GLN A 210 -21.71 7.05 2.06
CA GLN A 210 -21.27 8.41 2.45
C GLN A 210 -20.22 8.98 1.49
N GLN A 211 -19.36 8.15 0.88
CA GLN A 211 -18.37 8.60 -0.09
C GLN A 211 -19.02 8.94 -1.44
N VAL A 212 -20.03 8.18 -1.88
CA VAL A 212 -20.84 8.51 -3.06
C VAL A 212 -21.58 9.83 -2.85
N GLN A 213 -22.16 10.05 -1.66
CA GLN A 213 -22.79 11.32 -1.29
C GLN A 213 -21.78 12.49 -1.28
N ALA A 214 -20.51 12.21 -1.00
CA ALA A 214 -19.39 13.17 -1.08
C ALA A 214 -18.81 13.32 -2.50
N GLY A 215 -19.39 12.66 -3.52
CA GLY A 215 -19.01 12.80 -4.91
C GLY A 215 -18.05 11.73 -5.45
N ALA A 216 -17.86 10.60 -4.77
CA ALA A 216 -17.07 9.50 -5.31
C ALA A 216 -17.75 8.87 -6.53
N GLU A 217 -16.98 8.68 -7.60
CA GLU A 217 -17.39 8.05 -8.87
C GLU A 217 -16.69 6.69 -9.08
N HIS A 218 -15.70 6.44 -8.21
CA HIS A 218 -14.91 5.20 -8.20
C HIS A 218 -14.53 4.85 -6.77
N ILE A 219 -14.46 3.55 -6.43
CA ILE A 219 -14.02 3.07 -5.12
C ILE A 219 -12.80 2.16 -5.29
N THR A 220 -11.71 2.49 -4.62
CA THR A 220 -10.59 1.57 -4.44
C THR A 220 -10.81 0.73 -3.19
N PHE A 221 -10.82 -0.59 -3.32
CA PHE A 221 -10.82 -1.50 -2.17
C PHE A 221 -9.39 -1.72 -1.70
N GLY A 222 -9.09 -1.31 -0.45
CA GLY A 222 -7.76 -1.41 0.17
C GLY A 222 -7.38 -2.79 0.69
N ASP A 223 -8.18 -3.79 0.39
CA ASP A 223 -7.91 -5.19 0.77
C ASP A 223 -6.57 -5.66 0.21
N PRO A 224 -5.68 -6.25 1.01
CA PRO A 224 -4.42 -6.80 0.50
C PRO A 224 -4.61 -7.93 -0.52
N ASP A 225 -5.73 -8.62 -0.43
CA ASP A 225 -6.19 -9.61 -1.39
C ASP A 225 -7.72 -9.75 -1.26
N PHE A 226 -8.45 -9.15 -2.18
CA PHE A 226 -9.91 -9.10 -2.15
C PHE A 226 -10.57 -10.49 -2.18
N PHE A 227 -9.86 -11.48 -2.75
CA PHE A 227 -10.31 -12.87 -2.78
C PHE A 227 -9.84 -13.71 -1.57
N ASN A 228 -9.35 -13.09 -0.50
CA ASN A 228 -9.21 -13.78 0.79
C ASN A 228 -10.53 -14.42 1.24
N GLY A 229 -11.65 -13.71 0.99
CA GLY A 229 -13.00 -14.17 1.26
C GLY A 229 -13.92 -14.03 0.04
N VAL A 230 -13.75 -14.84 -1.01
CA VAL A 230 -14.46 -14.72 -2.30
C VAL A 230 -15.99 -14.54 -2.16
N GLY A 231 -16.63 -15.36 -1.32
CA GLY A 231 -18.08 -15.26 -1.13
C GLY A 231 -18.52 -13.97 -0.42
N HIS A 232 -17.65 -13.35 0.39
CA HIS A 232 -17.89 -12.04 0.99
C HIS A 232 -17.68 -10.94 -0.07
N ALA A 233 -16.56 -10.98 -0.77
CA ALA A 233 -16.22 -10.04 -1.83
C ALA A 233 -17.30 -9.94 -2.90
N THR A 234 -17.76 -11.07 -3.44
CA THR A 234 -18.82 -11.10 -4.47
C THR A 234 -20.16 -10.55 -3.98
N LYS A 235 -20.54 -10.79 -2.71
CA LYS A 235 -21.75 -10.19 -2.13
C LYS A 235 -21.66 -8.67 -2.02
N ILE A 236 -20.51 -8.15 -1.61
CA ILE A 236 -20.28 -6.69 -1.51
C ILE A 236 -20.41 -6.04 -2.87
N VAL A 237 -19.68 -6.53 -3.90
CA VAL A 237 -19.71 -5.89 -5.22
C VAL A 237 -21.07 -6.05 -5.93
N SER A 238 -21.79 -7.15 -5.69
CA SER A 238 -23.16 -7.28 -6.16
C SER A 238 -24.08 -6.23 -5.53
N LYS A 239 -23.95 -6.02 -4.21
CA LYS A 239 -24.74 -5.02 -3.48
C LYS A 239 -24.37 -3.59 -3.87
N LEU A 240 -23.07 -3.32 -4.09
CA LEU A 240 -22.59 -2.04 -4.62
C LEU A 240 -23.25 -1.74 -5.96
N HIS A 241 -23.21 -2.67 -6.89
CA HIS A 241 -23.81 -2.50 -8.22
C HIS A 241 -25.34 -2.38 -8.20
N GLU A 242 -26.03 -3.11 -7.32
CA GLU A 242 -27.48 -2.94 -7.10
C GLU A 242 -27.84 -1.53 -6.65
N ASN A 243 -27.04 -0.93 -5.75
CA ASN A 243 -27.31 0.40 -5.20
C ASN A 243 -26.86 1.52 -6.15
N TRP A 244 -25.71 1.33 -6.81
CA TRP A 244 -25.07 2.35 -7.69
C TRP A 244 -24.54 1.70 -8.96
N PRO A 245 -25.36 1.46 -9.98
CA PRO A 245 -24.96 0.73 -11.20
C PRO A 245 -23.82 1.39 -11.99
N ASP A 246 -23.68 2.72 -11.89
CA ASP A 246 -22.65 3.50 -12.59
C ASP A 246 -21.36 3.67 -11.78
N LEU A 247 -21.36 3.31 -10.50
CA LEU A 247 -20.19 3.38 -9.64
C LEU A 247 -19.20 2.28 -10.05
N THR A 248 -17.96 2.68 -10.30
CA THR A 248 -16.90 1.75 -10.65
C THR A 248 -15.98 1.48 -9.48
N TYR A 249 -15.16 0.43 -9.58
CA TYR A 249 -14.21 0.09 -8.53
C TYR A 249 -12.98 -0.64 -9.06
N ASP A 250 -11.95 -0.70 -8.25
CA ASP A 250 -10.78 -1.57 -8.43
C ASP A 250 -10.48 -2.36 -7.16
N VAL A 251 -9.74 -3.45 -7.33
CA VAL A 251 -9.39 -4.39 -6.26
C VAL A 251 -7.96 -4.90 -6.43
N THR A 252 -7.33 -5.31 -5.32
CA THR A 252 -6.10 -6.08 -5.35
C THR A 252 -6.41 -7.57 -5.19
N ILE A 253 -5.92 -8.42 -6.10
CA ILE A 253 -6.07 -9.88 -6.04
C ILE A 253 -4.75 -10.55 -6.40
N LYS A 254 -4.33 -11.54 -5.61
CA LYS A 254 -3.15 -12.37 -5.92
C LYS A 254 -3.33 -13.18 -7.21
N ILE A 255 -2.24 -13.38 -7.96
CA ILE A 255 -2.22 -14.23 -9.15
C ILE A 255 -2.78 -15.63 -8.87
N GLU A 256 -2.38 -16.26 -7.76
CA GLU A 256 -2.92 -17.55 -7.31
C GLU A 256 -4.45 -17.56 -7.25
N HIS A 257 -5.03 -16.48 -6.70
CA HIS A 257 -6.49 -16.37 -6.55
C HIS A 257 -7.20 -16.03 -7.85
N LEU A 258 -6.58 -15.24 -8.75
CA LEU A 258 -7.12 -14.99 -10.08
C LEU A 258 -7.28 -16.31 -10.87
N VAL A 259 -6.29 -17.19 -10.78
CA VAL A 259 -6.33 -18.50 -11.45
C VAL A 259 -7.32 -19.44 -10.76
N LYS A 260 -7.29 -19.51 -9.43
CA LYS A 260 -8.10 -20.44 -8.62
C LYS A 260 -9.59 -20.12 -8.65
N HIS A 261 -9.94 -18.85 -8.73
CA HIS A 261 -11.31 -18.34 -8.65
C HIS A 261 -11.74 -17.61 -9.93
N ALA A 262 -11.26 -18.10 -11.09
CA ALA A 262 -11.49 -17.51 -12.39
C ALA A 262 -12.98 -17.34 -12.75
N GLU A 263 -13.83 -18.21 -12.22
CA GLU A 263 -15.28 -18.16 -12.42
C GLU A 263 -15.95 -16.87 -11.88
N HIS A 264 -15.28 -16.17 -10.95
CA HIS A 264 -15.79 -14.92 -10.37
C HIS A 264 -15.30 -13.65 -11.11
N LEU A 265 -14.35 -13.77 -12.04
CA LEU A 265 -13.82 -12.60 -12.76
C LEU A 265 -14.88 -11.89 -13.59
N LYS A 266 -15.79 -12.68 -14.21
CA LYS A 266 -16.93 -12.12 -14.93
C LYS A 266 -17.86 -11.33 -13.99
N THR A 267 -18.09 -11.81 -12.79
CA THR A 267 -18.88 -11.08 -11.78
C THR A 267 -18.25 -9.73 -11.46
N LEU A 268 -16.93 -9.68 -11.23
CA LEU A 268 -16.22 -8.41 -11.00
C LEU A 268 -16.46 -7.45 -12.17
N LYS A 269 -16.25 -7.91 -13.40
CA LYS A 269 -16.47 -7.07 -14.60
C LYS A 269 -17.89 -6.57 -14.70
N ASP A 270 -18.87 -7.46 -14.55
CA ASP A 270 -20.29 -7.14 -14.70
C ASP A 270 -20.81 -6.18 -13.61
N THR A 271 -20.14 -6.12 -12.45
CA THR A 271 -20.48 -5.23 -11.33
C THR A 271 -19.69 -3.92 -11.29
N GLY A 272 -18.89 -3.63 -12.34
CA GLY A 272 -18.22 -2.34 -12.49
C GLY A 272 -16.74 -2.31 -12.13
N CYS A 273 -16.09 -3.48 -11.92
CA CYS A 273 -14.63 -3.54 -11.75
C CYS A 273 -13.93 -3.11 -13.05
N LEU A 274 -13.11 -2.08 -12.98
CA LEU A 274 -12.37 -1.57 -14.13
C LEU A 274 -11.07 -2.34 -14.34
N PHE A 275 -10.35 -2.60 -13.26
CA PHE A 275 -9.10 -3.35 -13.28
C PHE A 275 -8.83 -4.05 -11.94
N VAL A 276 -7.97 -5.04 -12.01
CA VAL A 276 -7.40 -5.73 -10.85
C VAL A 276 -5.92 -5.38 -10.77
N THR A 277 -5.47 -4.89 -9.62
CA THR A 277 -4.04 -4.81 -9.29
C THR A 277 -3.58 -6.17 -8.78
N SER A 278 -2.47 -6.69 -9.29
CA SER A 278 -1.96 -7.99 -8.86
C SER A 278 -0.45 -7.99 -8.69
N ALA A 279 -0.03 -8.33 -7.48
CA ALA A 279 1.37 -8.39 -7.08
C ALA A 279 2.05 -9.65 -7.67
N VAL A 280 2.59 -9.53 -8.86
CA VAL A 280 3.35 -10.59 -9.58
C VAL A 280 4.74 -10.74 -8.97
N GLU A 281 5.39 -9.64 -8.67
CA GLU A 281 6.74 -9.42 -8.12
C GLU A 281 7.87 -9.81 -9.06
N SER A 282 7.84 -10.99 -9.66
CA SER A 282 8.87 -11.49 -10.56
C SER A 282 8.29 -12.41 -11.64
N VAL A 283 9.04 -12.61 -12.74
CA VAL A 283 8.76 -13.62 -13.77
C VAL A 283 9.74 -14.80 -13.70
N ASP A 284 10.59 -14.83 -12.68
CA ASP A 284 11.55 -15.89 -12.40
C ASP A 284 10.97 -16.79 -11.28
N ASP A 285 10.77 -18.08 -11.59
CA ASP A 285 10.13 -19.03 -10.68
C ASP A 285 10.97 -19.29 -9.42
N ASP A 286 12.32 -19.25 -9.51
CA ASP A 286 13.19 -19.40 -8.34
C ASP A 286 13.05 -18.22 -7.38
N ILE A 287 12.89 -17.01 -7.91
CA ILE A 287 12.61 -15.80 -7.12
C ILE A 287 11.22 -15.90 -6.48
N LEU A 288 10.22 -16.33 -7.22
CA LEU A 288 8.85 -16.50 -6.71
C LEU A 288 8.78 -17.54 -5.58
N GLU A 289 9.55 -18.62 -5.67
CA GLU A 289 9.69 -19.62 -4.61
C GLU A 289 10.37 -19.03 -3.36
N LYS A 290 11.46 -18.29 -3.53
CA LYS A 290 12.15 -17.59 -2.43
C LYS A 290 11.25 -16.56 -1.73
N LEU A 291 10.36 -15.91 -2.46
CA LEU A 291 9.37 -14.97 -1.92
C LEU A 291 8.16 -15.66 -1.28
N ASP A 292 8.00 -16.98 -1.47
CA ASP A 292 6.82 -17.75 -1.03
C ASP A 292 5.51 -17.16 -1.61
N LYS A 293 5.52 -16.88 -2.93
CA LYS A 293 4.40 -16.20 -3.61
C LYS A 293 3.21 -17.12 -3.88
N GLY A 294 3.43 -18.43 -3.98
CA GLY A 294 2.39 -19.43 -4.25
C GLY A 294 1.88 -19.43 -5.70
N HIS A 295 2.59 -18.78 -6.62
CA HIS A 295 2.32 -18.84 -8.06
C HIS A 295 3.62 -18.89 -8.86
N THR A 296 3.53 -19.26 -10.13
CA THR A 296 4.62 -19.36 -11.10
C THR A 296 4.45 -18.33 -12.23
N ARG A 297 5.50 -18.19 -13.06
CA ARG A 297 5.42 -17.44 -14.34
C ARG A 297 4.24 -17.91 -15.19
N ARG A 298 4.02 -19.23 -15.27
CA ARG A 298 2.90 -19.81 -16.03
C ARG A 298 1.54 -19.35 -15.49
N ASP A 299 1.38 -19.25 -14.17
CA ASP A 299 0.15 -18.77 -13.55
C ASP A 299 -0.09 -17.29 -13.86
N PHE A 300 0.96 -16.47 -13.93
CA PHE A 300 0.86 -15.09 -14.36
C PHE A 300 0.34 -14.98 -15.81
N PHE A 301 0.92 -15.75 -16.75
CA PHE A 301 0.43 -15.81 -18.14
C PHE A 301 -1.05 -16.21 -18.19
N ARG A 302 -1.41 -17.23 -17.39
CA ARG A 302 -2.80 -17.69 -17.30
C ARG A 302 -3.73 -16.62 -16.72
N ALA A 303 -3.32 -15.88 -15.70
CA ALA A 303 -4.11 -14.79 -15.14
C ALA A 303 -4.36 -13.66 -16.16
N VAL A 304 -3.34 -13.28 -16.95
CA VAL A 304 -3.49 -12.31 -18.05
C VAL A 304 -4.54 -12.79 -19.06
N GLU A 305 -4.45 -14.06 -19.49
CA GLU A 305 -5.43 -14.65 -20.43
C GLU A 305 -6.86 -14.64 -19.84
N LEU A 306 -7.01 -15.06 -18.59
CA LEU A 306 -8.31 -15.10 -17.91
C LEU A 306 -8.96 -13.73 -17.80
N CYS A 307 -8.20 -12.69 -17.41
CA CYS A 307 -8.70 -11.33 -17.34
C CYS A 307 -9.11 -10.81 -18.74
N ARG A 308 -8.30 -11.06 -19.76
CA ARG A 308 -8.63 -10.68 -21.15
C ARG A 308 -9.90 -11.33 -21.68
N ASN A 309 -10.13 -12.61 -21.35
CA ASN A 309 -11.32 -13.34 -21.80
C ASN A 309 -12.63 -12.75 -21.28
N VAL A 310 -12.59 -11.98 -20.20
CA VAL A 310 -13.76 -11.30 -19.62
C VAL A 310 -13.69 -9.78 -19.77
N ASP A 311 -12.72 -9.26 -20.54
CA ASP A 311 -12.46 -7.82 -20.72
C ASP A 311 -12.27 -7.06 -19.39
N LEU A 312 -11.55 -7.68 -18.44
CA LEU A 312 -11.19 -7.09 -17.15
C LEU A 312 -9.74 -6.61 -17.21
N GLY A 313 -9.49 -5.35 -16.83
CA GLY A 313 -8.15 -4.80 -16.76
C GLY A 313 -7.27 -5.55 -15.75
N LEU A 314 -5.99 -5.74 -16.06
CA LEU A 314 -4.99 -6.27 -15.13
C LEU A 314 -3.82 -5.31 -15.04
N ASN A 315 -3.56 -4.77 -13.85
CA ASN A 315 -2.42 -3.92 -13.50
C ASN A 315 -1.41 -4.76 -12.69
N PRO A 316 -0.43 -5.41 -13.33
CA PRO A 316 0.57 -6.19 -12.62
C PRO A 316 1.58 -5.27 -11.94
N THR A 317 1.97 -5.60 -10.70
CA THR A 317 3.03 -4.92 -9.98
C THR A 317 4.23 -5.84 -9.80
N PHE A 318 5.43 -5.24 -9.75
CA PHE A 318 6.69 -5.96 -9.68
C PHE A 318 7.60 -5.36 -8.63
N VAL A 319 8.43 -6.19 -8.01
CA VAL A 319 9.64 -5.77 -7.30
C VAL A 319 10.82 -6.09 -8.22
N ALA A 320 11.13 -5.14 -9.12
CA ALA A 320 12.03 -5.39 -10.24
C ALA A 320 13.49 -5.61 -9.80
N PHE A 321 13.92 -4.95 -8.71
CA PHE A 321 15.26 -5.12 -8.13
C PHE A 321 15.18 -5.81 -6.78
N ILE A 322 15.66 -7.05 -6.75
CA ILE A 322 15.62 -7.96 -5.63
C ILE A 322 16.97 -8.68 -5.51
N PRO A 323 17.40 -9.17 -4.34
CA PRO A 323 18.72 -9.76 -4.13
C PRO A 323 19.19 -10.82 -5.12
N TRP A 324 18.29 -11.48 -5.81
CA TRP A 324 18.58 -12.59 -6.72
C TRP A 324 18.42 -12.26 -8.20
N ILE A 325 17.96 -11.06 -8.53
CA ILE A 325 17.79 -10.67 -9.94
C ILE A 325 19.16 -10.55 -10.63
N THR A 326 19.23 -10.96 -11.87
CA THR A 326 20.40 -10.74 -12.73
C THR A 326 20.06 -9.72 -13.81
N LEU A 327 21.07 -9.15 -14.47
CA LEU A 327 20.83 -8.29 -15.64
C LEU A 327 20.01 -9.02 -16.72
N ALA A 328 20.27 -10.32 -16.94
CA ALA A 328 19.49 -11.14 -17.86
C ALA A 328 18.06 -11.37 -17.36
N GLY A 329 17.85 -11.59 -16.06
CA GLY A 329 16.53 -11.73 -15.44
C GLY A 329 15.71 -10.43 -15.53
N TYR A 330 16.35 -9.27 -15.32
CA TYR A 330 15.69 -7.99 -15.48
C TYR A 330 15.27 -7.75 -16.94
N ARG A 331 16.14 -8.07 -17.92
CA ARG A 331 15.77 -8.04 -19.34
C ARG A 331 14.60 -8.99 -19.65
N ASP A 332 14.58 -10.20 -19.07
CA ASP A 332 13.49 -11.17 -19.26
C ASP A 332 12.16 -10.66 -18.70
N LEU A 333 12.19 -9.93 -17.55
CA LEU A 333 11.02 -9.21 -17.05
C LEU A 333 10.48 -8.22 -18.06
N LEU A 334 11.34 -7.34 -18.61
CA LEU A 334 10.93 -6.35 -19.60
C LEU A 334 10.40 -7.03 -20.89
N GLN A 335 11.06 -8.09 -21.34
CA GLN A 335 10.62 -8.87 -22.49
C GLN A 335 9.24 -9.51 -22.26
N THR A 336 9.01 -10.06 -21.07
CA THR A 336 7.72 -10.65 -20.70
C THR A 336 6.59 -9.60 -20.70
N ILE A 337 6.85 -8.39 -20.21
CA ILE A 337 5.89 -7.28 -20.24
C ILE A 337 5.54 -6.91 -21.71
N LEU A 338 6.52 -6.89 -22.60
CA LEU A 338 6.31 -6.66 -24.03
C LEU A 338 5.49 -7.78 -24.68
N GLU A 339 5.90 -9.04 -24.49
CA GLU A 339 5.24 -10.22 -25.06
C GLU A 339 3.77 -10.32 -24.62
N LEU A 340 3.49 -9.94 -23.39
CA LEU A 340 2.14 -9.89 -22.85
C LEU A 340 1.39 -8.58 -23.18
N ASN A 341 1.99 -7.67 -23.97
CA ASN A 341 1.39 -6.36 -24.29
C ASN A 341 0.85 -5.64 -23.04
N LEU A 342 1.70 -5.50 -22.00
CA LEU A 342 1.36 -4.91 -20.71
C LEU A 342 2.08 -3.59 -20.42
N VAL A 343 2.81 -3.03 -21.40
CA VAL A 343 3.60 -1.79 -21.22
C VAL A 343 2.74 -0.63 -20.67
N ASP A 344 1.53 -0.47 -21.19
CA ASP A 344 0.61 0.58 -20.74
C ASP A 344 -0.11 0.24 -19.41
N ALA A 345 -0.10 -1.04 -19.02
CA ALA A 345 -0.68 -1.52 -17.76
C ALA A 345 0.29 -1.44 -16.58
N VAL A 346 1.60 -1.44 -16.83
CA VAL A 346 2.64 -1.37 -15.80
C VAL A 346 3.03 0.08 -15.56
N ALA A 347 2.85 0.58 -14.32
CA ALA A 347 3.34 1.91 -13.96
C ALA A 347 4.88 1.92 -14.01
N PRO A 348 5.52 2.96 -14.61
CA PRO A 348 6.97 2.98 -14.77
C PRO A 348 7.76 2.81 -13.47
N VAL A 349 7.24 3.30 -12.35
CA VAL A 349 7.86 3.13 -11.03
C VAL A 349 8.05 1.66 -10.66
N GLN A 350 7.17 0.76 -11.11
CA GLN A 350 7.27 -0.69 -10.85
C GLN A 350 8.55 -1.30 -11.44
N LEU A 351 9.12 -0.67 -12.47
CA LEU A 351 10.35 -1.11 -13.11
C LEU A 351 11.62 -0.62 -12.40
N ALA A 352 11.48 0.33 -11.47
CA ALA A 352 12.58 0.90 -10.68
C ALA A 352 12.59 0.39 -9.22
N ILE A 353 11.49 -0.24 -8.76
CA ILE A 353 11.32 -0.64 -7.36
C ILE A 353 12.45 -1.57 -6.91
N ARG A 354 13.10 -1.15 -5.82
CA ARG A 354 14.05 -1.95 -5.05
C ARG A 354 13.34 -2.56 -3.84
N LEU A 355 13.60 -3.84 -3.56
CA LEU A 355 12.99 -4.55 -2.47
C LEU A 355 13.31 -3.92 -1.11
N LEU A 356 12.29 -3.50 -0.39
CA LEU A 356 12.39 -3.05 0.99
C LEU A 356 12.39 -4.26 1.94
N ILE A 357 13.33 -4.26 2.91
CA ILE A 357 13.41 -5.30 3.95
C ILE A 357 13.18 -4.62 5.31
N PRO A 358 11.93 -4.49 5.79
CA PRO A 358 11.63 -3.89 7.08
C PRO A 358 11.98 -4.83 8.24
N GLU A 359 11.96 -4.30 9.47
CA GLU A 359 12.06 -5.10 10.69
C GLU A 359 10.94 -6.15 10.73
N GLY A 360 11.26 -7.36 11.18
CA GLY A 360 10.31 -8.48 11.22
C GLY A 360 10.02 -9.13 9.86
N SER A 361 10.66 -8.70 8.78
CA SER A 361 10.51 -9.35 7.46
C SER A 361 10.99 -10.80 7.50
N ARG A 362 10.16 -11.72 6.98
CA ARG A 362 10.53 -13.14 6.84
C ARG A 362 11.64 -13.39 5.81
N LEU A 363 12.02 -12.38 5.02
CA LEU A 363 13.22 -12.45 4.18
C LEU A 363 14.50 -12.66 5.01
N LEU A 364 14.52 -12.16 6.25
CA LEU A 364 15.65 -12.36 7.18
C LEU A 364 15.79 -13.81 7.68
N GLU A 365 14.83 -14.68 7.38
CA GLU A 365 14.96 -16.14 7.58
C GLU A 365 15.91 -16.78 6.54
N LEU A 366 16.18 -16.09 5.43
CA LEU A 366 17.01 -16.59 4.34
C LEU A 366 18.49 -16.18 4.55
N PRO A 367 19.43 -17.14 4.71
CA PRO A 367 20.83 -16.85 4.98
C PRO A 367 21.51 -15.99 3.90
N ASP A 368 21.13 -16.16 2.64
CA ASP A 368 21.64 -15.38 1.50
C ASP A 368 21.18 -13.92 1.57
N VAL A 369 19.99 -13.62 2.09
CA VAL A 369 19.54 -12.26 2.33
C VAL A 369 20.32 -11.61 3.47
N VAL A 370 20.46 -12.31 4.60
CA VAL A 370 21.18 -11.80 5.77
C VAL A 370 22.62 -11.42 5.42
N THR A 371 23.29 -12.19 4.55
CA THR A 371 24.67 -11.88 4.14
C THR A 371 24.79 -10.63 3.28
N LEU A 372 23.71 -10.19 2.62
CA LEU A 372 23.68 -8.99 1.77
C LEU A 372 23.28 -7.72 2.53
N THR A 373 22.71 -7.87 3.73
CA THR A 373 22.28 -6.74 4.57
C THR A 373 23.40 -6.20 5.44
N THR A 374 23.35 -4.90 5.78
CA THR A 374 24.32 -4.21 6.63
C THR A 374 23.87 -4.03 8.09
N GLY A 375 22.78 -4.68 8.50
CA GLY A 375 22.10 -4.43 9.77
C GLY A 375 20.93 -3.45 9.61
N PHE A 376 20.11 -3.30 10.67
CA PHE A 376 18.98 -2.38 10.66
C PHE A 376 19.47 -0.93 10.72
N ASP A 377 19.00 -0.13 9.78
CA ASP A 377 19.24 1.32 9.72
C ASP A 377 17.99 2.08 10.22
N GLU A 378 18.16 2.84 11.30
CA GLU A 378 17.07 3.58 11.94
C GLU A 378 16.62 4.82 11.13
N GLU A 379 17.48 5.35 10.26
CA GLU A 379 17.12 6.49 9.41
C GLU A 379 16.21 6.05 8.27
N SER A 380 16.55 4.94 7.64
CA SER A 380 15.73 4.36 6.57
C SER A 380 14.64 3.39 7.06
N LEU A 381 14.62 3.00 8.33
CA LEU A 381 13.70 2.03 8.95
C LEU A 381 13.66 0.69 8.21
N CYS A 382 14.79 0.23 7.73
CA CYS A 382 14.92 -1.03 6.99
C CYS A 382 16.31 -1.64 7.16
N TYR A 383 16.50 -2.82 6.58
CA TYR A 383 17.82 -3.46 6.41
C TYR A 383 18.33 -3.13 5.00
N PRO A 384 19.23 -2.14 4.84
CA PRO A 384 19.84 -1.83 3.56
C PRO A 384 20.63 -3.03 3.05
N TRP A 385 20.56 -3.29 1.76
CA TRP A 385 21.26 -4.38 1.13
C TRP A 385 21.95 -3.94 -0.16
N ARG A 386 22.97 -4.67 -0.58
CA ARG A 386 23.66 -4.46 -1.84
C ARG A 386 23.63 -5.73 -2.65
N HIS A 387 23.44 -5.59 -3.96
CA HIS A 387 23.47 -6.72 -4.87
C HIS A 387 24.91 -7.26 -4.98
N SER A 388 25.07 -8.58 -5.16
CA SER A 388 26.38 -9.23 -5.34
C SER A 388 27.08 -8.82 -6.64
N ASP A 389 26.33 -8.47 -7.68
CA ASP A 389 26.82 -7.85 -8.92
C ASP A 389 26.51 -6.35 -8.89
N ALA A 390 27.53 -5.51 -8.72
CA ALA A 390 27.39 -4.05 -8.63
C ALA A 390 26.69 -3.43 -9.86
N ARG A 391 26.78 -4.08 -11.03
CA ARG A 391 26.11 -3.59 -12.25
C ARG A 391 24.58 -3.61 -12.13
N VAL A 392 24.03 -4.47 -11.28
CA VAL A 392 22.58 -4.50 -10.99
C VAL A 392 22.18 -3.28 -10.18
N ASP A 393 22.97 -2.90 -9.17
CA ASP A 393 22.73 -1.68 -8.39
C ASP A 393 22.91 -0.41 -9.26
N GLU A 394 23.89 -0.39 -10.15
CA GLU A 394 24.09 0.70 -11.12
C GLU A 394 22.92 0.81 -12.09
N LEU A 395 22.39 -0.32 -12.60
CA LEU A 395 21.21 -0.34 -13.47
C LEU A 395 19.98 0.17 -12.71
N GLN A 396 19.77 -0.26 -11.46
CA GLN A 396 18.65 0.22 -10.65
C GLN A 396 18.68 1.75 -10.51
N ALA A 397 19.82 2.32 -10.15
CA ALA A 397 19.94 3.77 -10.01
C ALA A 397 19.69 4.51 -11.33
N ALA A 398 20.14 3.95 -12.47
CA ALA A 398 19.91 4.53 -13.78
C ALA A 398 18.41 4.47 -14.18
N VAL A 399 17.75 3.35 -13.90
CA VAL A 399 16.31 3.19 -14.17
C VAL A 399 15.48 4.13 -13.29
N GLU A 400 15.82 4.25 -12.01
CA GLU A 400 15.18 5.19 -11.08
C GLU A 400 15.27 6.63 -11.59
N ALA A 401 16.46 7.07 -12.03
CA ALA A 401 16.66 8.39 -12.61
C ALA A 401 15.81 8.63 -13.89
N ILE A 402 15.66 7.61 -14.76
CA ILE A 402 14.80 7.68 -15.93
C ILE A 402 13.32 7.87 -15.51
N VAL A 403 12.87 7.13 -14.50
CA VAL A 403 11.49 7.22 -14.00
C VAL A 403 11.23 8.58 -13.34
N GLU A 404 12.16 9.08 -12.49
CA GLU A 404 12.06 10.39 -11.87
C GLU A 404 12.03 11.55 -12.88
N GLU A 405 12.85 11.48 -13.94
CA GLU A 405 12.82 12.45 -15.04
C GLU A 405 11.48 12.42 -15.77
N ALA A 406 10.96 11.21 -16.00
CA ALA A 406 9.69 11.02 -16.71
C ALA A 406 8.48 11.57 -15.94
N CYS A 407 8.46 11.44 -14.61
CA CYS A 407 7.41 12.05 -13.75
C CYS A 407 7.33 13.58 -13.90
N LYS A 408 8.43 14.23 -14.29
CA LYS A 408 8.51 15.70 -14.50
C LYS A 408 8.12 16.13 -15.91
N SER A 409 8.03 15.20 -16.87
CA SER A 409 7.99 15.51 -18.31
C SER A 409 6.78 14.96 -19.07
N ASP A 410 5.79 14.38 -18.39
CA ASP A 410 4.56 13.80 -18.99
C ASP A 410 4.81 12.89 -20.21
N LEU A 411 5.89 12.07 -20.13
CA LEU A 411 6.26 11.15 -21.20
C LEU A 411 5.30 9.95 -21.24
N PRO A 412 4.94 9.45 -22.44
CA PRO A 412 4.18 8.22 -22.56
C PRO A 412 4.91 7.02 -21.93
N ARG A 413 4.18 6.11 -21.29
CA ARG A 413 4.74 4.89 -20.67
C ARG A 413 5.59 4.07 -21.64
N THR A 414 5.18 3.98 -22.90
CA THR A 414 5.93 3.32 -23.96
C THR A 414 7.31 3.93 -24.22
N GLU A 415 7.42 5.27 -24.16
CA GLU A 415 8.72 5.95 -24.34
C GLU A 415 9.63 5.77 -23.11
N ILE A 416 9.05 5.80 -21.91
CA ILE A 416 9.78 5.51 -20.66
C ILE A 416 10.31 4.09 -20.69
N PHE A 417 9.46 3.12 -21.03
CA PHE A 417 9.82 1.71 -21.16
C PHE A 417 10.96 1.49 -22.16
N LYS A 418 10.93 2.19 -23.29
CA LYS A 418 11.98 2.14 -24.31
C LYS A 418 13.34 2.62 -23.81
N ARG A 419 13.36 3.72 -23.04
CA ARG A 419 14.57 4.22 -22.40
C ARG A 419 15.13 3.22 -21.40
N ILE A 420 14.26 2.61 -20.56
CA ILE A 420 14.65 1.58 -19.59
C ILE A 420 15.21 0.36 -20.32
N TRP A 421 14.58 -0.08 -21.40
CA TRP A 421 15.09 -1.17 -22.23
C TRP A 421 16.50 -0.88 -22.76
N GLN A 422 16.71 0.28 -23.36
CA GLN A 422 18.01 0.68 -23.91
C GLN A 422 19.09 0.71 -22.84
N GLU A 423 18.76 1.22 -21.65
CA GLU A 423 19.68 1.25 -20.53
C GLU A 423 20.05 -0.16 -20.05
N THR A 424 19.07 -1.07 -20.01
CA THR A 424 19.28 -2.48 -19.65
C THR A 424 20.26 -3.16 -20.62
N ILE A 425 20.07 -2.99 -21.92
CA ILE A 425 20.96 -3.55 -22.95
C ILE A 425 22.37 -2.96 -22.83
N ARG A 426 22.48 -1.67 -22.54
CA ARG A 426 23.76 -1.00 -22.30
C ARG A 426 24.49 -1.59 -21.07
N ALA A 427 23.79 -1.80 -19.95
CA ALA A 427 24.35 -2.38 -18.73
C ALA A 427 24.85 -3.82 -18.93
N MET A 428 24.23 -4.57 -19.84
CA MET A 428 24.66 -5.92 -20.24
C MET A 428 25.90 -5.91 -21.14
N GLY A 429 26.35 -4.76 -21.67
CA GLY A 429 27.44 -4.66 -22.64
C GLY A 429 27.06 -5.24 -24.02
N GLU A 430 25.79 -5.44 -24.27
CA GLU A 430 25.26 -5.93 -25.54
C GLU A 430 25.05 -4.76 -26.51
N ARG A 431 25.22 -5.01 -27.83
CA ARG A 431 24.74 -4.08 -28.85
C ARG A 431 23.26 -4.37 -29.08
N ASP A 432 22.43 -3.35 -29.04
CA ASP A 432 21.01 -3.48 -29.35
C ASP A 432 20.84 -3.97 -30.79
N ARG A 433 20.76 -5.30 -30.96
CA ARG A 433 20.54 -5.97 -32.24
C ARG A 433 19.09 -6.40 -32.41
N ILE A 434 18.27 -6.22 -31.38
CA ILE A 434 16.88 -6.61 -31.38
C ILE A 434 16.08 -5.36 -31.76
N GLN A 435 15.63 -5.31 -33.01
CA GLN A 435 14.54 -4.40 -33.40
C GLN A 435 13.28 -4.87 -32.69
N ILE A 436 13.02 -4.29 -31.49
CA ILE A 436 11.77 -4.55 -30.79
C ILE A 436 10.70 -3.69 -31.43
N ASP A 437 9.65 -4.36 -31.88
CA ASP A 437 8.43 -3.70 -32.32
C ASP A 437 7.66 -3.28 -31.06
N PHE A 438 7.90 -2.04 -30.63
CA PHE A 438 7.15 -1.50 -29.50
C PHE A 438 5.69 -1.27 -29.91
N PRO A 439 4.72 -1.60 -29.05
CA PRO A 439 3.31 -1.38 -29.35
C PRO A 439 3.09 0.06 -29.83
N SER A 440 2.38 0.22 -30.95
CA SER A 440 1.93 1.56 -31.40
C SER A 440 1.06 2.18 -30.30
N GLN A 441 1.09 3.50 -30.15
CA GLN A 441 0.36 4.28 -29.12
C GLN A 441 -1.18 4.06 -29.04
N ASN A 442 -1.71 3.13 -29.85
CA ASN A 442 -3.13 2.78 -29.93
C ASN A 442 -3.53 1.51 -29.18
N SER A 443 -2.67 0.97 -28.28
CA SER A 443 -3.12 -0.08 -27.36
C SER A 443 -4.17 0.50 -26.42
N SER A 444 -5.21 -0.29 -26.10
CA SER A 444 -6.30 0.14 -25.18
C SER A 444 -5.69 0.58 -23.84
N LYS A 445 -5.66 1.89 -23.61
CA LYS A 445 -5.18 2.42 -22.34
C LYS A 445 -6.10 1.93 -21.23
N LEU A 446 -5.54 1.30 -20.21
CA LEU A 446 -6.30 1.00 -18.99
C LEU A 446 -6.46 2.28 -18.16
N PRO A 447 -7.56 2.42 -17.39
CA PRO A 447 -7.64 3.44 -16.37
C PRO A 447 -6.51 3.28 -15.35
N TYR A 448 -6.04 4.38 -14.78
CA TYR A 448 -4.99 4.36 -13.76
C TYR A 448 -5.20 5.45 -12.72
N LEU A 449 -4.80 5.16 -11.49
CA LEU A 449 -4.81 6.14 -10.40
C LEU A 449 -3.68 7.16 -10.62
N SER A 450 -3.92 8.41 -10.24
CA SER A 450 -2.92 9.49 -10.32
C SER A 450 -1.77 9.33 -9.32
N GLU A 451 -1.96 8.49 -8.29
CA GLU A 451 -0.92 8.07 -7.36
C GLU A 451 -0.56 6.63 -7.67
N ASP A 452 0.69 6.37 -7.96
CA ASP A 452 1.18 5.02 -8.25
C ASP A 452 1.26 4.17 -6.97
N TRP A 453 0.87 2.88 -7.08
CA TRP A 453 0.91 1.96 -5.95
C TRP A 453 2.29 1.35 -5.75
N TYR A 454 2.90 1.51 -4.55
CA TYR A 454 4.23 0.97 -4.22
C TYR A 454 4.46 0.72 -2.72
N CYS A 455 3.60 -0.07 -2.09
CA CYS A 455 3.66 -0.33 -0.64
C CYS A 455 4.91 -1.10 -0.16
N CYS A 456 5.63 -1.78 -1.05
CA CYS A 456 6.82 -2.59 -0.74
C CYS A 456 8.12 -1.95 -1.22
N ALA A 457 8.10 -0.65 -1.58
CA ALA A 457 9.23 0.11 -2.07
C ALA A 457 9.77 1.09 -1.03
N GLU A 458 11.03 1.45 -1.18
CA GLU A 458 11.58 2.61 -0.48
C GLU A 458 10.91 3.89 -1.01
N PRO A 459 10.60 4.88 -0.13
CA PRO A 459 10.04 6.14 -0.55
C PRO A 459 11.01 6.90 -1.45
N THR A 460 10.49 7.55 -2.48
CA THR A 460 11.29 8.43 -3.33
C THR A 460 11.72 9.69 -2.57
N LYS A 461 12.79 10.33 -3.02
CA LYS A 461 13.24 11.61 -2.45
C LYS A 461 12.14 12.66 -2.47
N GLN A 462 11.38 12.73 -3.55
CA GLN A 462 10.28 13.67 -3.70
C GLN A 462 9.19 13.48 -2.64
N GLN A 463 8.84 12.24 -2.30
CA GLN A 463 7.87 11.94 -1.24
C GLN A 463 8.37 12.36 0.14
N MET A 464 9.68 12.28 0.38
CA MET A 464 10.26 12.72 1.64
C MET A 464 10.38 14.25 1.75
N GLU A 465 10.53 14.96 0.62
CA GLU A 465 10.72 16.43 0.59
C GLU A 465 9.41 17.22 0.77
N ILE A 466 8.25 16.64 0.47
CA ILE A 466 6.95 17.31 0.55
C ILE A 466 6.60 17.70 2.01
N PHE A 467 7.24 17.12 3.01
CA PHE A 467 6.85 17.21 4.42
C PHE A 467 7.90 17.83 5.36
N ILE A 468 9.01 18.37 4.83
CA ILE A 468 10.04 19.06 5.64
C ILE A 468 9.82 20.60 5.58
#